data_4ec7a960b97564b505c394b0f541d652
#
_entry.id   4ec7a960b97564b505c394b0f541d652
#
_cell.length_a   1.000
_cell.length_b   1.000
_cell.length_c   1.000
_cell.angle_alpha   90.00
_cell.angle_beta   90.00
_cell.angle_gamma   90.00
#
_symmetry.space_group_name_H-M   'P 1'
#
loop_
_entity.id
_entity.type
_entity.pdbx_description
1 polymer ?
#
loop_
_entity_poly.entity_id
_entity_poly.type
_entity_poly.pdbx_seq_one_letter_code
_entity_poly.pdbx_strand_id
1 'polypeptide(L)'
;MAQDLSDHQLIALIERVAARQLPGARAGEAEAALRELYDLTSSKLYGVAMKVVSNRDWAEDVLQEAYLNIWRIAGDYRVALSPPMAWMGVIVRSRALDFRRRRASDRADAVLELDDAIIETVASDAADPMDTTQASEQAWALHECLRKLEGKHRELISLAYLMDLSHAELSQQLKLPLGTVKTWIRRGLESLRGCMGRFA
;
A
#
# COMPACT_ATOMS: atom_id res chain seq x y z
N MET A 1 0.17 11.45 -24.11
CA MET A 1 -0.11 12.57 -23.18
C MET A 1 -0.55 11.94 -21.86
N ALA A 2 0.37 11.83 -20.87
CA ALA A 2 -0.01 11.44 -19.52
C ALA A 2 -0.78 12.62 -18.92
N GLN A 3 -2.09 12.44 -18.66
CA GLN A 3 -2.85 13.42 -17.88
C GLN A 3 -2.25 13.40 -16.46
N ASP A 4 -1.74 14.55 -16.04
CA ASP A 4 -1.33 14.79 -14.67
C ASP A 4 -2.57 14.63 -13.79
N LEU A 5 -2.63 13.48 -13.09
CA LEU A 5 -3.77 13.10 -12.25
C LEU A 5 -3.77 14.00 -11.03
N SER A 6 -4.62 15.01 -11.03
CA SER A 6 -4.82 15.88 -9.88
C SER A 6 -5.37 15.07 -8.71
N ASP A 7 -4.74 15.15 -7.54
CA ASP A 7 -5.23 14.54 -6.31
C ASP A 7 -6.67 14.95 -5.98
N HIS A 8 -7.05 16.18 -6.31
CA HIS A 8 -8.42 16.68 -6.15
C HIS A 8 -9.45 15.88 -6.96
N GLN A 9 -9.11 15.49 -8.20
CA GLN A 9 -10.00 14.65 -9.02
C GLN A 9 -10.20 13.28 -8.40
N LEU A 10 -9.10 12.64 -7.95
CA LEU A 10 -9.16 11.33 -7.31
C LEU A 10 -9.93 11.36 -5.99
N ILE A 11 -9.73 12.42 -5.19
CA ILE A 11 -10.48 12.63 -3.94
C ILE A 11 -11.98 12.72 -4.22
N ALA A 12 -12.38 13.55 -5.18
CA ALA A 12 -13.78 13.71 -5.55
C ALA A 12 -14.41 12.39 -6.02
N LEU A 13 -13.67 11.56 -6.77
CA LEU A 13 -14.13 10.24 -7.17
C LEU A 13 -14.29 9.28 -5.99
N ILE A 14 -13.33 9.24 -5.07
CA ILE A 14 -13.41 8.41 -3.86
C ILE A 14 -14.61 8.83 -2.99
N GLU A 15 -14.86 10.14 -2.84
CA GLU A 15 -16.02 10.66 -2.10
C GLU A 15 -17.34 10.26 -2.78
N ARG A 16 -17.43 10.31 -4.11
CA ARG A 16 -18.60 9.82 -4.87
C ARG A 16 -18.82 8.32 -4.69
N VAL A 17 -17.75 7.52 -4.68
CA VAL A 17 -17.84 6.09 -4.36
C VAL A 17 -18.34 5.89 -2.93
N ALA A 18 -17.84 6.67 -1.97
CA ALA A 18 -18.25 6.59 -0.57
C ALA A 18 -19.73 7.00 -0.35
N ALA A 19 -20.23 7.95 -1.15
CA ALA A 19 -21.58 8.49 -1.04
C ALA A 19 -22.69 7.43 -1.24
N ARG A 20 -22.41 6.27 -1.86
CA ARG A 20 -23.36 5.15 -1.99
C ARG A 20 -23.92 4.65 -0.66
N GLN A 21 -23.22 4.91 0.45
CA GLN A 21 -23.62 4.50 1.80
C GLN A 21 -24.58 5.51 2.44
N LEU A 22 -24.81 6.66 1.81
CA LEU A 22 -25.65 7.71 2.35
C LEU A 22 -27.11 7.54 1.93
N PRO A 23 -28.09 7.93 2.77
CA PRO A 23 -29.49 7.96 2.40
C PRO A 23 -29.71 8.87 1.18
N GLY A 24 -30.42 8.38 0.16
CA GLY A 24 -30.71 9.14 -1.05
C GLY A 24 -29.62 9.05 -2.15
N ALA A 25 -28.63 8.18 -2.00
CA ALA A 25 -27.66 7.90 -3.04
C ALA A 25 -28.36 7.44 -4.33
N ARG A 26 -27.97 8.03 -5.48
CA ARG A 26 -28.52 7.64 -6.77
C ARG A 26 -27.85 6.36 -7.25
N ALA A 27 -28.69 5.39 -7.66
CA ALA A 27 -28.17 4.16 -8.26
C ALA A 27 -27.30 4.49 -9.49
N GLY A 28 -26.12 3.87 -9.57
CA GLY A 28 -25.19 4.01 -10.71
C GLY A 28 -24.16 5.15 -10.61
N GLU A 29 -24.36 6.16 -9.73
CA GLU A 29 -23.37 7.25 -9.61
C GLU A 29 -22.06 6.78 -8.98
N ALA A 30 -22.13 5.94 -7.99
CA ALA A 30 -20.94 5.39 -7.33
C ALA A 30 -20.20 4.38 -8.22
N GLU A 31 -20.93 3.56 -8.97
CA GLU A 31 -20.38 2.63 -9.95
C GLU A 31 -19.67 3.37 -11.09
N ALA A 32 -20.28 4.46 -11.59
CA ALA A 32 -19.64 5.31 -12.60
C ALA A 32 -18.37 5.97 -12.05
N ALA A 33 -18.40 6.45 -10.81
CA ALA A 33 -17.22 7.02 -10.14
C ALA A 33 -16.11 5.98 -9.94
N LEU A 34 -16.46 4.75 -9.54
CA LEU A 34 -15.47 3.67 -9.40
C LEU A 34 -14.85 3.29 -10.75
N ARG A 35 -15.65 3.24 -11.82
CA ARG A 35 -15.17 2.97 -13.18
C ARG A 35 -14.18 4.05 -13.63
N GLU A 36 -14.54 5.33 -13.46
CA GLU A 36 -13.65 6.44 -13.76
C GLU A 36 -12.35 6.39 -12.93
N LEU A 37 -12.45 6.07 -11.64
CA LEU A 37 -11.30 5.87 -10.77
C LEU A 37 -10.40 4.73 -11.26
N TYR A 38 -11.00 3.62 -11.73
CA TYR A 38 -10.29 2.50 -12.32
C TYR A 38 -9.55 2.92 -13.60
N ASP A 39 -10.24 3.58 -14.53
CA ASP A 39 -9.67 4.00 -15.81
C ASP A 39 -8.44 4.92 -15.61
N LEU A 40 -8.50 5.80 -14.62
CA LEU A 40 -7.45 6.75 -14.32
C LEU A 40 -6.25 6.15 -13.56
N THR A 41 -6.45 5.12 -12.75
CA THR A 41 -5.42 4.69 -11.77
C THR A 41 -4.95 3.24 -11.95
N SER A 42 -5.69 2.41 -12.69
CA SER A 42 -5.40 0.97 -12.83
C SER A 42 -4.01 0.68 -13.37
N SER A 43 -3.51 1.42 -14.35
CA SER A 43 -2.18 1.21 -14.92
C SER A 43 -1.07 1.36 -13.88
N LYS A 44 -1.11 2.43 -13.07
CA LYS A 44 -0.12 2.67 -12.01
C LYS A 44 -0.24 1.63 -10.89
N LEU A 45 -1.48 1.31 -10.48
CA LEU A 45 -1.75 0.34 -9.42
C LEU A 45 -1.43 -1.10 -9.87
N TYR A 46 -1.62 -1.43 -11.14
CA TYR A 46 -1.15 -2.69 -11.71
C TYR A 46 0.37 -2.85 -11.59
N GLY A 47 1.12 -1.78 -11.85
CA GLY A 47 2.57 -1.76 -11.62
C GLY A 47 2.94 -2.06 -10.17
N VAL A 48 2.16 -1.57 -9.19
CA VAL A 48 2.36 -1.91 -7.76
C VAL A 48 2.10 -3.40 -7.50
N ALA A 49 1.03 -3.97 -8.06
CA ALA A 49 0.73 -5.40 -7.94
C ALA A 49 1.84 -6.26 -8.56
N MET A 50 2.26 -5.93 -9.78
CA MET A 50 3.32 -6.64 -10.52
C MET A 50 4.64 -6.70 -9.76
N LYS A 51 5.03 -5.63 -9.05
CA LYS A 51 6.24 -5.63 -8.21
C LYS A 51 6.20 -6.65 -7.07
N VAL A 52 5.00 -7.06 -6.64
CA VAL A 52 4.82 -8.00 -5.52
C VAL A 52 4.61 -9.43 -6.01
N VAL A 53 3.75 -9.65 -7.02
CA VAL A 53 3.37 -11.01 -7.44
C VAL A 53 4.14 -11.52 -8.66
N SER A 54 4.81 -10.66 -9.43
CA SER A 54 5.67 -10.96 -10.59
C SER A 54 4.99 -11.86 -11.67
N ASN A 55 3.65 -11.92 -11.69
CA ASN A 55 2.85 -12.69 -12.64
C ASN A 55 1.65 -11.85 -13.07
N ARG A 56 1.37 -11.81 -14.39
CA ARG A 56 0.35 -10.93 -14.97
C ARG A 56 -1.06 -11.29 -14.53
N ASP A 57 -1.43 -12.56 -14.64
CA ASP A 57 -2.79 -13.03 -14.27
C ASP A 57 -3.06 -12.78 -12.79
N TRP A 58 -2.06 -13.01 -11.94
CA TRP A 58 -2.15 -12.75 -10.51
C TRP A 58 -2.26 -11.26 -10.19
N ALA A 59 -1.55 -10.42 -10.95
CA ALA A 59 -1.63 -8.98 -10.76
C ALA A 59 -3.01 -8.43 -11.14
N GLU A 60 -3.65 -9.00 -12.17
CA GLU A 60 -5.02 -8.67 -12.57
C GLU A 60 -6.03 -9.08 -11.49
N ASP A 61 -5.93 -10.30 -10.95
CA ASP A 61 -6.78 -10.78 -9.85
C ASP A 61 -6.63 -9.90 -8.60
N VAL A 62 -5.38 -9.59 -8.23
CA VAL A 62 -5.05 -8.71 -7.10
C VAL A 62 -5.66 -7.32 -7.31
N LEU A 63 -5.56 -6.78 -8.52
CA LEU A 63 -6.09 -5.46 -8.84
C LEU A 63 -7.62 -5.44 -8.72
N GLN A 64 -8.30 -6.45 -9.22
CA GLN A 64 -9.75 -6.60 -9.09
C GLN A 64 -10.17 -6.68 -7.60
N GLU A 65 -9.52 -7.54 -6.80
CA GLU A 65 -9.78 -7.62 -5.36
C GLU A 65 -9.53 -6.30 -4.65
N ALA A 66 -8.49 -5.56 -5.05
CA ALA A 66 -8.17 -4.26 -4.46
C ALA A 66 -9.26 -3.22 -4.75
N TYR A 67 -9.79 -3.15 -5.98
CA TYR A 67 -10.88 -2.23 -6.30
C TYR A 67 -12.20 -2.61 -5.62
N LEU A 68 -12.49 -3.90 -5.44
CA LEU A 68 -13.60 -4.34 -4.61
C LEU A 68 -13.43 -3.92 -3.15
N ASN A 69 -12.18 -3.91 -2.65
CA ASN A 69 -11.91 -3.43 -1.32
C ASN A 69 -12.02 -1.91 -1.23
N ILE A 70 -11.48 -1.16 -2.19
CA ILE A 70 -11.65 0.30 -2.31
C ILE A 70 -13.15 0.65 -2.29
N TRP A 71 -13.97 -0.05 -3.09
CA TRP A 71 -15.40 0.08 -3.08
C TRP A 71 -16.00 -0.05 -1.67
N ARG A 72 -15.55 -1.03 -0.88
CA ARG A 72 -16.08 -1.29 0.47
C ARG A 72 -15.71 -0.19 1.48
N ILE A 73 -14.45 0.28 1.43
CA ILE A 73 -13.86 1.14 2.46
C ILE A 73 -13.64 2.59 2.01
N ALA A 74 -14.19 3.00 0.87
CA ALA A 74 -14.07 4.38 0.38
C ALA A 74 -14.51 5.43 1.43
N GLY A 75 -15.53 5.10 2.24
CA GLY A 75 -16.00 5.96 3.34
C GLY A 75 -15.00 6.16 4.48
N ASP A 76 -14.00 5.30 4.60
CA ASP A 76 -12.93 5.40 5.60
C ASP A 76 -11.74 6.24 5.14
N TYR A 77 -11.70 6.61 3.85
CA TYR A 77 -10.64 7.45 3.32
C TYR A 77 -10.62 8.82 4.00
N ARG A 78 -9.42 9.30 4.33
CA ARG A 78 -9.22 10.62 4.96
C ARG A 78 -8.08 11.33 4.25
N VAL A 79 -8.40 12.42 3.56
CA VAL A 79 -7.46 13.27 2.81
C VAL A 79 -6.29 13.72 3.69
N ALA A 80 -6.57 14.08 4.96
CA ALA A 80 -5.55 14.54 5.90
C ALA A 80 -4.52 13.46 6.29
N LEU A 81 -4.77 12.19 5.99
CA LEU A 81 -3.89 11.09 6.39
C LEU A 81 -2.98 10.62 5.27
N SER A 82 -3.41 10.71 4.01
CA SER A 82 -2.66 10.18 2.89
C SER A 82 -3.18 10.72 1.54
N PRO A 83 -2.31 10.99 0.57
CA PRO A 83 -2.72 11.21 -0.81
C PRO A 83 -3.51 10.02 -1.38
N PRO A 84 -4.45 10.24 -2.31
CA PRO A 84 -5.35 9.18 -2.80
C PRO A 84 -4.61 8.01 -3.46
N MET A 85 -3.60 8.29 -4.29
CA MET A 85 -2.78 7.25 -4.92
C MET A 85 -1.99 6.42 -3.92
N ALA A 86 -1.45 7.04 -2.87
CA ALA A 86 -0.73 6.31 -1.82
C ALA A 86 -1.67 5.42 -1.02
N TRP A 87 -2.87 5.90 -0.68
CA TRP A 87 -3.90 5.10 0.00
C TRP A 87 -4.31 3.88 -0.82
N MET A 88 -4.62 4.05 -2.11
CA MET A 88 -4.94 2.94 -3.01
C MET A 88 -3.76 1.99 -3.20
N GLY A 89 -2.54 2.52 -3.33
CA GLY A 89 -1.32 1.72 -3.45
C GLY A 89 -1.09 0.79 -2.26
N VAL A 90 -1.35 1.26 -1.03
CA VAL A 90 -1.28 0.43 0.20
C VAL A 90 -2.31 -0.71 0.14
N ILE A 91 -3.53 -0.44 -0.36
CA ILE A 91 -4.57 -1.47 -0.49
C ILE A 91 -4.12 -2.54 -1.49
N VAL A 92 -3.65 -2.13 -2.68
CA VAL A 92 -3.17 -3.06 -3.71
C VAL A 92 -2.00 -3.89 -3.21
N ARG A 93 -1.00 -3.25 -2.58
CA ARG A 93 0.16 -3.95 -2.02
C ARG A 93 -0.25 -4.97 -0.96
N SER A 94 -1.15 -4.60 -0.05
CA SER A 94 -1.66 -5.51 0.97
C SER A 94 -2.35 -6.72 0.35
N ARG A 95 -3.19 -6.54 -0.68
CA ARG A 95 -3.85 -7.64 -1.39
C ARG A 95 -2.85 -8.54 -2.12
N ALA A 96 -1.84 -7.96 -2.76
CA ALA A 96 -0.77 -8.70 -3.42
C ALA A 96 0.01 -9.59 -2.45
N LEU A 97 0.35 -9.08 -1.27
CA LEU A 97 1.02 -9.84 -0.22
C LEU A 97 0.14 -10.96 0.35
N ASP A 98 -1.15 -10.68 0.59
CA ASP A 98 -2.11 -11.69 1.04
C ASP A 98 -2.30 -12.79 -0.02
N PHE A 99 -2.32 -12.42 -1.29
CA PHE A 99 -2.39 -13.37 -2.42
C PHE A 99 -1.15 -14.29 -2.44
N ARG A 100 0.04 -13.70 -2.34
CA ARG A 100 1.30 -14.45 -2.27
C ARG A 100 1.32 -15.45 -1.10
N ARG A 101 0.90 -15.02 0.09
CA ARG A 101 0.84 -15.88 1.28
C ARG A 101 -0.11 -17.04 1.10
N ARG A 102 -1.32 -16.80 0.57
CA ARG A 102 -2.29 -17.88 0.27
C ARG A 102 -1.69 -18.91 -0.70
N ARG A 103 -1.04 -18.43 -1.78
CA ARG A 103 -0.38 -19.32 -2.75
C ARG A 103 0.81 -20.08 -2.16
N ALA A 104 1.58 -19.47 -1.26
CA ALA A 104 2.67 -20.15 -0.57
C ALA A 104 2.13 -21.24 0.38
N SER A 105 1.02 -20.97 1.08
CA SER A 105 0.35 -21.97 1.92
C SER A 105 -0.19 -23.14 1.08
N ASP A 106 -0.86 -22.86 -0.03
CA ASP A 106 -1.39 -23.88 -0.95
C ASP A 106 -0.28 -24.74 -1.58
N ARG A 107 0.94 -24.17 -1.74
CA ARG A 107 2.12 -24.88 -2.23
C ARG A 107 2.88 -25.62 -1.12
N ALA A 108 2.74 -25.22 0.13
CA ALA A 108 3.37 -25.93 1.25
C ALA A 108 2.77 -27.33 1.47
N ASP A 109 1.54 -27.55 1.01
CA ASP A 109 0.94 -28.89 0.91
C ASP A 109 1.44 -29.68 -0.33
N ALA A 110 2.17 -29.03 -1.25
CA ALA A 110 2.80 -29.62 -2.44
C ALA A 110 4.29 -29.24 -2.49
N VAL A 111 5.13 -30.01 -1.76
CA VAL A 111 6.60 -30.08 -1.83
C VAL A 111 7.35 -28.74 -2.04
N LEU A 112 8.19 -28.42 -1.04
CA LEU A 112 9.22 -27.37 -0.97
C LEU A 112 10.20 -27.41 -2.17
N GLU A 113 10.21 -26.38 -2.99
CA GLU A 113 11.41 -25.87 -3.63
C GLU A 113 11.42 -24.33 -3.48
N LEU A 114 12.30 -23.88 -2.61
CA LEU A 114 12.66 -22.46 -2.45
C LEU A 114 13.50 -22.04 -3.66
N ASP A 115 12.96 -21.18 -4.48
CA ASP A 115 13.71 -20.49 -5.53
C ASP A 115 14.34 -19.22 -4.92
N ASP A 116 15.66 -19.27 -4.70
CA ASP A 116 16.50 -18.22 -4.08
C ASP A 116 16.73 -16.99 -4.98
N ALA A 117 15.92 -16.79 -6.04
CA ALA A 117 16.18 -15.81 -7.09
C ALA A 117 15.55 -14.39 -6.86
N ILE A 118 15.08 -14.03 -5.66
CA ILE A 118 14.34 -12.76 -5.45
C ILE A 118 15.14 -11.66 -4.70
N ILE A 119 16.45 -11.82 -4.49
CA ILE A 119 17.21 -10.80 -3.73
C ILE A 119 17.76 -9.64 -4.59
N GLU A 120 17.65 -9.68 -5.90
CA GLU A 120 18.46 -8.78 -6.78
C GLU A 120 17.69 -7.74 -7.62
N THR A 121 16.44 -7.39 -7.31
CA THR A 121 15.69 -6.39 -8.10
C THR A 121 15.01 -5.29 -7.28
N VAL A 122 15.73 -4.65 -6.38
CA VAL A 122 15.30 -3.40 -5.73
C VAL A 122 16.25 -2.24 -6.11
N ALA A 123 16.70 -2.22 -7.34
CA ALA A 123 17.36 -1.03 -7.89
C ALA A 123 16.94 -0.86 -9.33
N SER A 124 16.31 0.26 -9.60
CA SER A 124 15.98 0.78 -10.93
C SER A 124 14.55 0.57 -11.37
N ASP A 125 13.74 1.64 -11.23
CA ASP A 125 13.03 2.19 -12.37
C ASP A 125 12.72 3.67 -12.18
N ALA A 126 13.10 4.42 -13.19
CA ALA A 126 13.18 5.83 -13.31
C ALA A 126 11.88 6.56 -12.92
N ALA A 127 11.97 7.36 -11.87
CA ALA A 127 11.10 8.49 -11.67
C ALA A 127 11.44 9.55 -12.75
N ASP A 128 10.41 10.19 -13.29
CA ASP A 128 10.50 11.31 -14.22
C ASP A 128 11.46 12.40 -13.64
N PRO A 129 12.36 13.01 -14.42
CA PRO A 129 13.37 13.94 -13.91
C PRO A 129 12.82 15.17 -13.16
N MET A 130 11.55 15.49 -13.27
CA MET A 130 10.92 16.60 -12.53
C MET A 130 10.42 16.20 -11.13
N ASP A 131 10.15 14.92 -10.87
CA ASP A 131 9.73 14.40 -9.56
C ASP A 131 10.91 14.07 -8.62
N THR A 132 12.15 14.06 -9.14
CA THR A 132 13.31 13.56 -8.40
C THR A 132 13.73 14.45 -7.23
N THR A 133 13.48 15.77 -7.28
CA THR A 133 13.93 16.66 -6.21
C THR A 133 13.03 16.59 -4.99
N GLN A 134 11.71 16.66 -5.15
CA GLN A 134 10.75 16.50 -4.04
C GLN A 134 10.76 15.06 -3.51
N ALA A 135 10.83 14.05 -4.38
CA ALA A 135 10.94 12.66 -3.97
C ALA A 135 12.24 12.40 -3.19
N SER A 136 13.35 13.06 -3.53
CA SER A 136 14.62 12.95 -2.80
C SER A 136 14.57 13.62 -1.43
N GLU A 137 13.92 14.80 -1.31
CA GLU A 137 13.73 15.49 -0.02
C GLU A 137 12.82 14.71 0.93
N GLN A 138 11.72 14.16 0.42
CA GLN A 138 10.82 13.31 1.19
C GLN A 138 11.49 12.00 1.61
N ALA A 139 12.28 11.37 0.73
CA ALA A 139 13.06 10.18 1.06
C ALA A 139 14.11 10.46 2.12
N TRP A 140 14.81 11.60 2.05
CA TRP A 140 15.75 12.03 3.06
C TRP A 140 15.05 12.29 4.41
N ALA A 141 13.94 13.02 4.40
CA ALA A 141 13.14 13.30 5.60
C ALA A 141 12.65 11.98 6.26
N LEU A 142 12.17 11.03 5.45
CA LEU A 142 11.77 9.71 5.93
C LEU A 142 12.94 8.96 6.58
N HIS A 143 14.10 8.96 5.93
CA HIS A 143 15.31 8.33 6.46
C HIS A 143 15.73 8.93 7.82
N GLU A 144 15.73 10.26 7.92
CA GLU A 144 16.02 10.96 9.17
C GLU A 144 14.98 10.64 10.27
N CYS A 145 13.71 10.56 9.92
CA CYS A 145 12.67 10.22 10.87
C CYS A 145 12.76 8.75 11.33
N LEU A 146 13.10 7.83 10.43
CA LEU A 146 13.36 6.43 10.79
C LEU A 146 14.55 6.30 11.74
N ARG A 147 15.61 7.09 11.54
CA ARG A 147 16.78 7.10 12.45
C ARG A 147 16.41 7.54 13.87
N LYS A 148 15.45 8.45 14.01
CA LYS A 148 14.99 8.99 15.31
C LYS A 148 14.05 8.05 16.06
N LEU A 149 13.54 7.01 15.42
CA LEU A 149 12.72 6.01 16.09
C LEU A 149 13.53 5.20 17.08
N GLU A 150 12.89 4.83 18.19
CA GLU A 150 13.42 3.82 19.10
C GLU A 150 13.75 2.52 18.34
N GLY A 151 14.88 1.89 18.69
CA GLY A 151 15.41 0.76 17.92
C GLY A 151 14.41 -0.36 17.65
N LYS A 152 13.60 -0.73 18.65
CA LYS A 152 12.56 -1.78 18.52
C LYS A 152 11.43 -1.38 17.56
N HIS A 153 10.98 -0.13 17.60
CA HIS A 153 9.96 0.36 16.67
C HIS A 153 10.48 0.43 15.24
N ARG A 154 11.72 0.91 15.06
CA ARG A 154 12.39 0.96 13.76
C ARG A 154 12.57 -0.44 13.17
N GLU A 155 13.07 -1.39 13.95
CA GLU A 155 13.25 -2.78 13.54
C GLU A 155 11.92 -3.40 13.05
N LEU A 156 10.86 -3.30 13.85
CA LEU A 156 9.55 -3.83 13.51
C LEU A 156 8.96 -3.20 12.26
N ILE A 157 9.09 -1.88 12.09
CA ILE A 157 8.63 -1.18 10.89
C ILE A 157 9.45 -1.62 9.68
N SER A 158 10.77 -1.72 9.82
CA SER A 158 11.64 -2.18 8.73
C SER A 158 11.29 -3.60 8.29
N LEU A 159 11.15 -4.54 9.22
CA LEU A 159 10.76 -5.91 8.92
C LEU A 159 9.37 -5.99 8.29
N ALA A 160 8.40 -5.22 8.79
CA ALA A 160 7.05 -5.20 8.25
C ALA A 160 6.98 -4.67 6.81
N TYR A 161 7.74 -3.60 6.51
CA TYR A 161 7.61 -2.87 5.25
C TYR A 161 8.70 -3.17 4.23
N LEU A 162 9.93 -3.54 4.65
CA LEU A 162 11.01 -3.90 3.73
C LEU A 162 11.04 -5.40 3.44
N MET A 163 10.73 -6.25 4.45
CA MET A 163 10.70 -7.71 4.30
C MET A 163 9.27 -8.24 4.12
N ASP A 164 8.28 -7.37 3.99
CA ASP A 164 6.88 -7.71 3.76
C ASP A 164 6.26 -8.67 4.79
N LEU A 165 6.80 -8.70 6.01
CA LEU A 165 6.31 -9.58 7.06
C LEU A 165 4.98 -9.10 7.63
N SER A 166 4.02 -10.02 7.77
CA SER A 166 2.79 -9.77 8.49
C SER A 166 3.04 -9.65 9.99
N HIS A 167 2.09 -9.05 10.72
CA HIS A 167 2.19 -8.98 12.18
C HIS A 167 2.28 -10.36 12.85
N ALA A 168 1.68 -11.39 12.25
CA ALA A 168 1.76 -12.77 12.76
C ALA A 168 3.16 -13.35 12.53
N GLU A 169 3.73 -13.18 11.35
CA GLU A 169 5.11 -13.62 11.03
C GLU A 169 6.13 -12.90 11.92
N LEU A 170 5.96 -11.57 12.12
CA LEU A 170 6.79 -10.81 13.06
C LEU A 170 6.67 -11.33 14.50
N SER A 171 5.45 -11.67 14.94
CA SER A 171 5.21 -12.25 16.26
C SER A 171 5.95 -13.57 16.42
N GLN A 172 5.94 -14.44 15.43
CA GLN A 172 6.64 -15.71 15.43
C GLN A 172 8.16 -15.53 15.37
N GLN A 173 8.65 -14.70 14.43
CA GLN A 173 10.08 -14.48 14.21
C GLN A 173 10.77 -13.84 15.44
N LEU A 174 10.12 -12.83 16.02
CA LEU A 174 10.67 -12.08 17.15
C LEU A 174 10.26 -12.67 18.50
N LYS A 175 9.45 -13.74 18.50
CA LYS A 175 8.91 -14.38 19.71
C LYS A 175 8.21 -13.39 20.65
N LEU A 176 7.46 -12.46 20.06
CA LEU A 176 6.68 -11.43 20.76
C LEU A 176 5.19 -11.70 20.64
N PRO A 177 4.38 -11.38 21.68
CA PRO A 177 2.93 -11.45 21.56
C PRO A 177 2.41 -10.59 20.39
N LEU A 178 1.45 -11.08 19.62
CA LEU A 178 0.86 -10.38 18.48
C LEU A 178 0.32 -8.99 18.85
N GLY A 179 -0.26 -8.85 20.05
CA GLY A 179 -0.74 -7.56 20.56
C GLY A 179 0.41 -6.55 20.79
N THR A 180 1.57 -7.03 21.24
CA THR A 180 2.77 -6.20 21.39
C THR A 180 3.29 -5.71 20.04
N VAL A 181 3.39 -6.61 19.05
CA VAL A 181 3.81 -6.27 17.68
C VAL A 181 2.91 -5.19 17.09
N LYS A 182 1.59 -5.40 17.14
CA LYS A 182 0.60 -4.40 16.64
C LYS A 182 0.74 -3.05 17.34
N THR A 183 0.92 -3.06 18.65
CA THR A 183 1.05 -1.83 19.46
C THR A 183 2.33 -1.08 19.12
N TRP A 184 3.45 -1.77 18.99
CA TRP A 184 4.74 -1.17 18.67
C TRP A 184 4.81 -0.63 17.25
N ILE A 185 4.26 -1.35 16.27
CA ILE A 185 4.13 -0.84 14.90
C ILE A 185 3.27 0.42 14.89
N ARG A 186 2.09 0.41 15.55
CA ARG A 186 1.22 1.59 15.62
C ARG A 186 1.93 2.79 16.24
N ARG A 187 2.59 2.62 17.41
CA ARG A 187 3.33 3.70 18.07
C ARG A 187 4.50 4.22 17.22
N GLY A 188 5.23 3.32 16.56
CA GLY A 188 6.31 3.68 15.67
C GLY A 188 5.83 4.48 14.47
N LEU A 189 4.70 4.11 13.86
CA LEU A 189 4.09 4.87 12.76
C LEU A 189 3.54 6.22 13.23
N GLU A 190 2.95 6.30 14.42
CA GLU A 190 2.51 7.58 15.03
C GLU A 190 3.69 8.53 15.24
N SER A 191 4.81 8.02 15.78
CA SER A 191 6.05 8.79 15.96
C SER A 191 6.66 9.23 14.62
N LEU A 192 6.66 8.33 13.63
CA LEU A 192 7.15 8.63 12.27
C LEU A 192 6.31 9.74 11.62
N ARG A 193 4.97 9.65 11.72
CA ARG A 193 4.05 10.68 11.21
C ARG A 193 4.32 12.04 11.88
N GLY A 194 4.46 12.08 13.21
CA GLY A 194 4.77 13.32 13.94
C GLY A 194 6.14 13.90 13.57
N CYS A 195 7.10 13.05 13.20
CA CYS A 195 8.40 13.52 12.71
C CYS A 195 8.28 14.08 11.28
N MET A 196 7.64 13.36 10.37
CA MET A 196 7.45 13.76 8.97
C MET A 196 6.68 15.07 8.83
N GLY A 197 5.67 15.30 9.69
CA GLY A 197 4.91 16.55 9.69
C GLY A 197 5.73 17.82 10.00
N ARG A 198 7.01 17.69 10.37
CA ARG A 198 7.94 18.82 10.55
C ARG A 198 8.73 19.15 9.27
N PHE A 199 8.62 18.30 8.26
CA PHE A 199 9.26 18.46 6.96
C PHE A 199 8.24 18.72 5.83
N ALA A 200 6.93 18.82 6.17
CA ALA A 200 5.84 19.09 5.25
C ALA A 200 5.59 20.60 5.07
#